data_264f22972bdbd0415b328b03793d1a46
#
_entry.id   264f22972bdbd0415b328b03793d1a46
#
_cell.length_a   1.000
_cell.length_b   1.000
_cell.length_c   1.000
_cell.angle_alpha   90.00
_cell.angle_beta   90.00
_cell.angle_gamma   90.00
#
_symmetry.space_group_name_H-M   'P 1'
#
loop_
_entity.id
_entity.type
_entity.pdbx_description
1 polymer ?
#
loop_
_entity_poly.entity_id
_entity_poly.type
_entity_poly.pdbx_seq_one_letter_code
_entity_poly.pdbx_strand_id
1 'polypeptide(L)'
;EAPFTSNPTSLIKTQQRYGGIMWANDNIAIVADSWYDTRNTKAYLFNPSNSAIAPKIIEDRNSQDIYSDPGNFEMKKNEFGRYVIAIENNKGFLIGDGHTKEGQFPFIDEYDFNTLKKTRLYTSNMKGKKEDLLSIEDFKKGEVLVMIQSKNEYPNYYFRNIKSKNKLTPITTFKN
;
A
#
# COMPACT_ATOMS: atom_id res chain seq x y z
N GLU A 1 -18.12 1.40 -22.13
CA GLU A 1 -19.07 0.32 -21.81
C GLU A 1 -19.76 -0.21 -23.05
N ALA A 2 -20.13 -1.47 -23.04
CA ALA A 2 -20.94 -2.03 -24.12
C ALA A 2 -22.29 -1.28 -24.19
N PRO A 3 -22.81 -1.03 -25.40
CA PRO A 3 -22.41 -1.54 -26.69
C PRO A 3 -21.30 -0.75 -27.43
N PHE A 4 -20.48 0.05 -26.78
CA PHE A 4 -19.34 0.80 -27.39
C PHE A 4 -19.71 1.66 -28.61
N THR A 5 -20.85 2.31 -28.55
CA THR A 5 -21.41 3.14 -29.65
C THR A 5 -20.92 4.59 -29.63
N SER A 6 -20.23 4.99 -28.56
CA SER A 6 -19.64 6.32 -28.40
C SER A 6 -18.10 6.27 -28.39
N ASN A 7 -17.46 7.38 -28.73
CA ASN A 7 -16.01 7.50 -28.58
C ASN A 7 -15.59 7.33 -27.11
N PRO A 8 -14.43 6.71 -26.84
CA PRO A 8 -13.92 6.57 -25.49
C PRO A 8 -13.60 7.94 -24.88
N THR A 9 -13.92 8.11 -23.59
CA THR A 9 -13.58 9.28 -22.83
C THR A 9 -12.21 9.11 -22.19
N SER A 10 -11.29 10.07 -22.38
CA SER A 10 -10.01 10.08 -21.68
C SER A 10 -10.22 10.43 -20.22
N LEU A 11 -9.87 9.53 -19.32
CA LEU A 11 -9.96 9.77 -17.86
C LEU A 11 -8.76 10.54 -17.32
N ILE A 12 -7.56 10.22 -17.80
CA ILE A 12 -6.31 10.83 -17.35
C ILE A 12 -5.22 10.67 -18.43
N LYS A 13 -4.31 11.64 -18.49
CA LYS A 13 -3.08 11.56 -19.28
C LYS A 13 -1.88 11.59 -18.33
N THR A 14 -0.96 10.65 -18.49
CA THR A 14 0.30 10.60 -17.74
C THR A 14 1.36 11.44 -18.45
N GLN A 15 2.37 11.90 -17.70
CA GLN A 15 3.49 12.68 -18.24
C GLN A 15 4.59 11.78 -18.83
N GLN A 16 4.72 10.57 -18.28
CA GLN A 16 5.71 9.57 -18.64
C GLN A 16 5.01 8.30 -19.15
N ARG A 17 5.75 7.21 -19.30
CA ARG A 17 5.20 5.94 -19.74
C ARG A 17 4.25 5.37 -18.69
N TYR A 18 3.03 5.06 -19.09
CA TYR A 18 2.04 4.41 -18.24
C TYR A 18 2.59 3.13 -17.59
N GLY A 19 2.53 3.07 -16.27
CA GLY A 19 3.03 1.96 -15.47
C GLY A 19 1.94 1.04 -14.93
N GLY A 20 0.72 1.53 -14.81
CA GLY A 20 -0.40 0.75 -14.28
C GLY A 20 -1.43 1.62 -13.57
N ILE A 21 -2.55 0.99 -13.19
CA ILE A 21 -3.64 1.64 -12.48
C ILE A 21 -4.11 0.76 -11.33
N MET A 22 -4.34 1.37 -10.17
CA MET A 22 -4.98 0.77 -9.00
C MET A 22 -6.33 1.43 -8.80
N TRP A 23 -7.38 0.64 -8.92
CA TRP A 23 -8.74 1.08 -8.67
C TRP A 23 -9.07 0.97 -7.18
N ALA A 24 -9.92 1.87 -6.69
CA ALA A 24 -10.46 1.77 -5.33
C ALA A 24 -12.00 1.77 -5.35
N ASN A 25 -12.58 2.86 -5.83
CA ASN A 25 -14.03 3.02 -5.99
C ASN A 25 -14.32 4.02 -7.12
N ASP A 26 -15.58 4.43 -7.27
CA ASP A 26 -16.03 5.34 -8.34
C ASP A 26 -15.36 6.73 -8.29
N ASN A 27 -14.82 7.13 -7.14
CA ASN A 27 -14.24 8.48 -6.95
C ASN A 27 -12.71 8.45 -6.73
N ILE A 28 -12.12 7.28 -6.54
CA ILE A 28 -10.71 7.14 -6.18
C ILE A 28 -10.07 6.06 -7.05
N ALA A 29 -9.07 6.46 -7.82
CA ALA A 29 -8.13 5.58 -8.47
C ALA A 29 -6.74 6.23 -8.50
N ILE A 30 -5.71 5.42 -8.59
CA ILE A 30 -4.32 5.86 -8.67
C ILE A 30 -3.72 5.28 -9.95
N VAL A 31 -3.17 6.15 -10.80
CA VAL A 31 -2.38 5.76 -11.97
C VAL A 31 -0.92 6.08 -11.72
N ALA A 32 -0.05 5.18 -12.13
CA ALA A 32 1.40 5.39 -12.07
C ALA A 32 1.99 5.57 -13.46
N ASP A 33 3.03 6.38 -13.57
CA ASP A 33 3.90 6.45 -14.72
C ASP A 33 5.37 6.39 -14.29
N SER A 34 6.25 6.09 -15.23
CA SER A 34 7.69 6.03 -14.94
C SER A 34 8.53 6.29 -16.18
N TRP A 35 9.77 6.74 -15.96
CA TRP A 35 10.77 6.87 -16.99
C TRP A 35 12.05 6.11 -16.66
N TYR A 36 12.44 5.23 -17.58
CA TYR A 36 13.53 4.28 -17.34
C TYR A 36 14.88 4.95 -17.09
N ASP A 37 15.26 5.96 -17.89
CA ASP A 37 16.59 6.55 -17.82
C ASP A 37 16.83 7.31 -16.51
N THR A 38 15.81 8.01 -16.01
CA THR A 38 15.88 8.78 -14.77
C THR A 38 15.49 7.98 -13.53
N ARG A 39 14.89 6.78 -13.73
CA ARG A 39 14.27 5.99 -12.66
C ARG A 39 13.16 6.75 -11.91
N ASN A 40 12.69 7.86 -12.47
CA ASN A 40 11.60 8.60 -11.88
C ASN A 40 10.28 7.82 -11.99
N THR A 41 9.53 7.79 -10.93
CA THR A 41 8.16 7.29 -10.88
C THR A 41 7.25 8.32 -10.26
N LYS A 42 6.04 8.47 -10.83
CA LYS A 42 4.98 9.33 -10.31
C LYS A 42 3.70 8.52 -10.12
N ALA A 43 2.97 8.87 -9.08
CA ALA A 43 1.62 8.38 -8.86
C ALA A 43 0.64 9.54 -8.79
N TYR A 44 -0.49 9.38 -9.49
CA TYR A 44 -1.53 10.41 -9.60
C TYR A 44 -2.83 9.86 -9.04
N LEU A 45 -3.36 10.52 -8.02
CA LEU A 45 -4.72 10.31 -7.54
C LEU A 45 -5.69 11.05 -8.47
N PHE A 46 -6.71 10.37 -8.96
CA PHE A 46 -7.74 10.98 -9.81
C PHE A 46 -9.13 10.44 -9.51
N ASN A 47 -10.16 11.17 -9.96
CA ASN A 47 -11.55 10.77 -9.83
C ASN A 47 -12.02 10.13 -11.15
N PRO A 48 -12.29 8.81 -11.18
CA PRO A 48 -12.74 8.13 -12.41
C PRO A 48 -14.11 8.60 -12.91
N SER A 49 -15.00 9.02 -12.00
CA SER A 49 -16.36 9.46 -12.35
C SER A 49 -16.44 10.92 -12.77
N ASN A 50 -15.37 11.70 -12.55
CA ASN A 50 -15.37 13.13 -12.88
C ASN A 50 -14.00 13.59 -13.40
N SER A 51 -13.80 13.51 -14.71
CA SER A 51 -12.56 13.92 -15.38
C SER A 51 -12.30 15.44 -15.36
N ALA A 52 -13.26 16.25 -14.93
CA ALA A 52 -13.06 17.70 -14.75
C ALA A 52 -12.24 18.02 -13.47
N ILE A 53 -12.17 17.07 -12.52
CA ILE A 53 -11.32 17.20 -11.34
C ILE A 53 -9.87 16.89 -11.74
N ALA A 54 -9.00 17.89 -11.61
CA ALA A 54 -7.59 17.74 -11.94
C ALA A 54 -6.92 16.64 -11.07
N PRO A 55 -6.15 15.74 -11.68
CA PRO A 55 -5.39 14.75 -10.93
C PRO A 55 -4.38 15.40 -9.97
N LYS A 56 -4.13 14.77 -8.83
CA LYS A 56 -3.14 15.22 -7.86
C LYS A 56 -1.94 14.27 -7.85
N ILE A 57 -0.73 14.80 -7.97
CA ILE A 57 0.49 14.00 -7.77
C ILE A 57 0.58 13.69 -6.27
N ILE A 58 0.61 12.40 -5.95
CA ILE A 58 0.73 11.88 -4.58
C ILE A 58 2.10 11.25 -4.31
N GLU A 59 2.85 10.97 -5.37
CA GLU A 59 4.22 10.48 -5.32
C GLU A 59 4.99 10.98 -6.54
N ASP A 60 6.23 11.42 -6.32
CA ASP A 60 7.21 11.80 -7.35
C ASP A 60 8.60 11.54 -6.78
N ARG A 61 9.20 10.40 -7.16
CA ARG A 61 10.49 9.96 -6.59
C ARG A 61 11.33 9.15 -7.56
N ASN A 62 12.56 8.88 -7.18
CA ASN A 62 13.36 7.86 -7.84
C ASN A 62 12.93 6.47 -7.32
N SER A 63 12.53 5.56 -8.22
CA SER A 63 12.07 4.22 -7.87
C SER A 63 13.15 3.32 -7.24
N GLN A 64 14.42 3.66 -7.41
CA GLN A 64 15.55 2.93 -6.81
C GLN A 64 15.92 3.45 -5.42
N ASP A 65 15.35 4.57 -4.98
CA ASP A 65 15.56 5.08 -3.63
C ASP A 65 14.67 4.33 -2.63
N ILE A 66 15.25 3.28 -2.05
CA ILE A 66 14.56 2.44 -1.06
C ILE A 66 14.25 3.17 0.25
N TYR A 67 14.98 4.26 0.56
CA TYR A 67 14.77 5.02 1.78
C TYR A 67 13.54 5.92 1.74
N SER A 68 13.16 6.37 0.54
CA SER A 68 11.95 7.18 0.32
C SER A 68 10.73 6.35 -0.07
N ASP A 69 10.83 5.01 -0.07
CA ASP A 69 9.73 4.13 -0.45
C ASP A 69 8.53 4.30 0.50
N PRO A 70 7.36 4.74 -0.01
CA PRO A 70 6.18 4.96 0.81
C PRO A 70 5.44 3.67 1.19
N GLY A 71 5.88 2.52 0.67
CA GLY A 71 5.15 1.27 0.75
C GLY A 71 4.07 1.13 -0.32
N ASN A 72 3.37 0.01 -0.24
CA ASN A 72 2.30 -0.36 -1.17
C ASN A 72 0.94 -0.27 -0.49
N PHE A 73 -0.07 0.20 -1.24
CA PHE A 73 -1.43 0.18 -0.74
C PHE A 73 -1.91 -1.25 -0.51
N GLU A 74 -2.53 -1.47 0.63
CA GLU A 74 -3.24 -2.72 0.91
C GLU A 74 -4.40 -2.89 -0.05
N MET A 75 -4.54 -4.09 -0.59
CA MET A 75 -5.52 -4.43 -1.61
C MET A 75 -6.52 -5.46 -1.06
N LYS A 76 -7.78 -5.35 -1.48
CA LYS A 76 -8.81 -6.35 -1.17
C LYS A 76 -9.56 -6.75 -2.43
N LYS A 77 -10.16 -7.94 -2.41
CA LYS A 77 -11.09 -8.34 -3.47
C LYS A 77 -12.43 -7.63 -3.29
N ASN A 78 -12.95 -7.09 -4.38
CA ASN A 78 -14.33 -6.58 -4.42
C ASN A 78 -15.32 -7.73 -4.69
N GLU A 79 -16.60 -7.40 -4.80
CA GLU A 79 -17.69 -8.36 -5.08
C GLU A 79 -17.51 -9.13 -6.40
N PHE A 80 -16.76 -8.58 -7.36
CA PHE A 80 -16.44 -9.21 -8.65
C PHE A 80 -15.12 -10.02 -8.60
N GLY A 81 -14.51 -10.20 -7.44
CA GLY A 81 -13.25 -10.91 -7.27
C GLY A 81 -12.02 -10.16 -7.80
N ARG A 82 -12.12 -8.86 -8.12
CA ARG A 82 -11.01 -8.02 -8.56
C ARG A 82 -10.34 -7.35 -7.37
N TYR A 83 -8.99 -7.30 -7.40
CA TYR A 83 -8.24 -6.57 -6.40
C TYR A 83 -8.39 -5.05 -6.60
N VAL A 84 -8.80 -4.37 -5.55
CA VAL A 84 -8.93 -2.91 -5.47
C VAL A 84 -8.25 -2.42 -4.19
N ILE A 85 -7.84 -1.15 -4.15
CA ILE A 85 -7.29 -0.55 -2.93
C ILE A 85 -8.32 -0.69 -1.80
N ALA A 86 -7.89 -1.24 -0.67
CA ALA A 86 -8.72 -1.36 0.52
C ALA A 86 -8.94 0.03 1.13
N ILE A 87 -10.19 0.52 1.06
CA ILE A 87 -10.57 1.81 1.62
C ILE A 87 -11.56 1.62 2.76
N GLU A 88 -11.31 2.32 3.86
CA GLU A 88 -12.25 2.48 4.96
C GLU A 88 -12.34 3.95 5.37
N ASN A 89 -13.55 4.52 5.39
CA ASN A 89 -13.80 5.94 5.72
C ASN A 89 -12.92 6.91 4.92
N ASN A 90 -12.77 6.67 3.62
CA ASN A 90 -11.93 7.44 2.68
C ASN A 90 -10.43 7.42 3.01
N LYS A 91 -9.97 6.41 3.72
CA LYS A 91 -8.57 6.17 4.07
C LYS A 91 -8.11 4.85 3.50
N GLY A 92 -6.90 4.83 2.95
CA GLY A 92 -6.18 3.64 2.55
C GLY A 92 -5.05 3.34 3.54
N PHE A 93 -4.41 2.20 3.38
CA PHE A 93 -3.32 1.78 4.25
C PHE A 93 -2.14 1.35 3.39
N LEU A 94 -0.95 1.76 3.81
CA LEU A 94 0.32 1.45 3.15
C LEU A 94 1.12 0.51 4.03
N ILE A 95 1.62 -0.58 3.47
CA ILE A 95 2.62 -1.43 4.10
C ILE A 95 3.95 -1.17 3.40
N GLY A 96 4.97 -0.79 4.16
CA GLY A 96 6.29 -0.49 3.64
C GLY A 96 7.41 -1.21 4.38
N ASP A 97 8.52 -1.43 3.68
CA ASP A 97 9.69 -2.14 4.19
C ASP A 97 10.49 -1.33 5.21
N GLY A 98 10.42 -0.02 5.16
CA GLY A 98 11.04 0.87 6.14
C GLY A 98 12.56 0.79 6.18
N HIS A 99 13.20 0.81 5.02
CA HIS A 99 14.66 0.83 4.93
C HIS A 99 15.23 2.12 5.52
N THR A 100 16.23 1.98 6.38
CA THR A 100 17.03 3.07 6.97
C THR A 100 18.50 2.69 6.97
N LYS A 101 19.37 3.64 7.35
CA LYS A 101 20.81 3.34 7.53
C LYS A 101 21.08 2.36 8.68
N GLU A 102 20.20 2.33 9.66
CA GLU A 102 20.28 1.49 10.85
C GLU A 102 19.69 0.09 10.64
N GLY A 103 18.89 -0.11 9.60
CA GLY A 103 18.26 -1.38 9.30
C GLY A 103 16.91 -1.25 8.61
N GLN A 104 16.16 -2.33 8.61
CA GLN A 104 14.83 -2.42 8.03
C GLN A 104 13.78 -2.45 9.15
N PHE A 105 12.85 -1.49 9.13
CA PHE A 105 11.80 -1.31 10.11
C PHE A 105 10.43 -1.24 9.41
N PRO A 106 9.87 -2.38 9.00
CA PRO A 106 8.58 -2.41 8.31
C PRO A 106 7.51 -1.61 9.04
N PHE A 107 6.64 -0.96 8.27
CA PHE A 107 5.68 -0.04 8.83
C PHE A 107 4.30 -0.14 8.19
N ILE A 108 3.31 0.40 8.90
CA ILE A 108 1.96 0.62 8.39
C ILE A 108 1.63 2.10 8.55
N ASP A 109 1.27 2.75 7.44
CA ASP A 109 0.75 4.10 7.40
C ASP A 109 -0.72 4.10 6.99
N GLU A 110 -1.52 4.92 7.65
CA GLU A 110 -2.84 5.32 7.18
C GLU A 110 -2.68 6.50 6.23
N TYR A 111 -3.31 6.43 5.06
CA TYR A 111 -3.32 7.47 4.04
C TYR A 111 -4.72 8.03 3.88
N ASP A 112 -4.91 9.32 4.18
CA ASP A 112 -6.18 10.02 4.03
C ASP A 112 -6.30 10.61 2.62
N PHE A 113 -7.23 10.10 1.80
CA PHE A 113 -7.41 10.54 0.42
C PHE A 113 -8.01 11.94 0.28
N ASN A 114 -8.60 12.51 1.34
CA ASN A 114 -9.09 13.89 1.33
C ASN A 114 -7.96 14.89 1.52
N THR A 115 -7.11 14.63 2.53
CA THR A 115 -6.04 15.56 2.96
C THR A 115 -4.68 15.22 2.37
N LEU A 116 -4.53 14.03 1.76
CA LEU A 116 -3.28 13.47 1.23
C LEU A 116 -2.19 13.29 2.30
N LYS A 117 -2.58 13.20 3.56
CA LYS A 117 -1.65 13.03 4.68
C LYS A 117 -1.49 11.56 5.05
N LYS A 118 -0.28 11.23 5.47
CA LYS A 118 0.07 9.93 6.05
C LYS A 118 0.16 10.04 7.56
N THR A 119 -0.34 9.02 8.26
CA THR A 119 -0.20 8.88 9.70
C THR A 119 0.40 7.51 10.02
N ARG A 120 1.56 7.47 10.65
CA ARG A 120 2.20 6.22 11.06
C ARG A 120 1.38 5.54 12.14
N LEU A 121 0.87 4.33 11.86
CA LEU A 121 0.12 3.50 12.81
C LEU A 121 1.01 2.49 13.52
N TYR A 122 2.00 1.95 12.81
CA TYR A 122 2.89 0.92 13.32
C TYR A 122 4.27 1.03 12.69
N THR A 123 5.30 0.74 13.46
CA THR A 123 6.67 0.50 12.99
C THR A 123 7.21 -0.71 13.74
N SER A 124 7.71 -1.69 13.00
CA SER A 124 8.37 -2.85 13.60
C SER A 124 9.63 -2.43 14.34
N ASN A 125 9.82 -2.98 15.54
CA ASN A 125 11.03 -2.74 16.36
C ASN A 125 11.38 -4.03 17.12
N MET A 126 11.65 -5.10 16.38
CA MET A 126 11.99 -6.39 16.95
C MET A 126 13.50 -6.58 17.03
N LYS A 127 14.07 -6.46 18.23
CA LYS A 127 15.50 -6.67 18.45
C LYS A 127 15.89 -8.12 18.14
N GLY A 128 16.88 -8.29 17.23
CA GLY A 128 17.43 -9.58 16.86
C GLY A 128 16.52 -10.48 16.03
N LYS A 129 15.37 -9.99 15.59
CA LYS A 129 14.43 -10.70 14.72
C LYS A 129 14.02 -9.81 13.54
N LYS A 130 13.71 -10.43 12.42
CA LYS A 130 13.07 -9.78 11.28
C LYS A 130 11.57 -10.02 11.36
N GLU A 131 10.80 -8.98 11.18
CA GLU A 131 9.35 -9.03 10.99
C GLU A 131 9.02 -8.55 9.59
N ASP A 132 8.23 -9.34 8.86
CA ASP A 132 7.65 -8.96 7.59
C ASP A 132 6.13 -8.75 7.79
N LEU A 133 5.62 -7.61 7.42
CA LEU A 133 4.18 -7.29 7.44
C LEU A 133 3.57 -7.78 6.13
N LEU A 134 2.63 -8.72 6.19
CA LEU A 134 2.13 -9.40 5.00
C LEU A 134 0.81 -8.83 4.50
N SER A 135 -0.16 -8.64 5.39
CA SER A 135 -1.49 -8.10 5.07
C SER A 135 -2.19 -7.57 6.29
N ILE A 136 -3.14 -6.66 6.10
CA ILE A 136 -4.04 -6.19 7.16
C ILE A 136 -5.35 -6.95 7.05
N GLU A 137 -5.60 -7.85 8.01
CA GLU A 137 -6.76 -8.73 7.99
C GLU A 137 -8.04 -8.02 8.47
N ASP A 138 -7.91 -7.15 9.47
CA ASP A 138 -9.02 -6.38 10.01
C ASP A 138 -8.57 -4.98 10.42
N PHE A 139 -8.91 -3.98 9.61
CA PHE A 139 -8.57 -2.57 9.87
C PHE A 139 -9.21 -2.04 11.14
N LYS A 140 -10.44 -2.48 11.48
CA LYS A 140 -11.17 -2.00 12.65
C LYS A 140 -10.54 -2.50 13.93
N LYS A 141 -10.18 -3.77 13.94
CA LYS A 141 -9.48 -4.40 15.08
C LYS A 141 -7.99 -4.11 15.09
N GLY A 142 -7.41 -3.70 13.97
CA GLY A 142 -5.96 -3.52 13.80
C GLY A 142 -5.20 -4.84 13.77
N GLU A 143 -5.82 -5.87 13.19
CA GLU A 143 -5.22 -7.20 13.05
C GLU A 143 -4.42 -7.30 11.77
N VAL A 144 -3.14 -7.67 11.89
CA VAL A 144 -2.15 -7.74 10.82
C VAL A 144 -1.53 -9.14 10.81
N LEU A 145 -1.50 -9.77 9.65
CA LEU A 145 -0.73 -11.00 9.43
C LEU A 145 0.74 -10.63 9.30
N VAL A 146 1.59 -11.24 10.12
CA VAL A 146 3.02 -11.00 10.10
C VAL A 146 3.80 -12.31 10.08
N MET A 147 4.99 -12.29 9.49
CA MET A 147 5.96 -13.37 9.56
C MET A 147 7.16 -12.89 10.37
N ILE A 148 7.59 -13.68 11.36
CA ILE A 148 8.72 -13.36 12.22
C ILE A 148 9.75 -14.49 12.13
N GLN A 149 11.01 -14.10 11.93
CA GLN A 149 12.13 -15.02 11.84
C GLN A 149 13.39 -14.44 12.48
N SER A 150 14.36 -15.28 12.78
CA SER A 150 15.68 -14.87 13.23
C SER A 150 16.76 -15.82 12.73
N LYS A 151 18.02 -15.53 13.05
CA LYS A 151 19.14 -16.45 12.76
C LYS A 151 18.93 -17.86 13.33
N ASN A 152 18.21 -17.98 14.46
CA ASN A 152 18.04 -19.22 15.21
C ASN A 152 16.58 -19.69 15.26
N GLU A 153 15.68 -19.06 14.54
CA GLU A 153 14.25 -19.38 14.55
C GLU A 153 13.74 -19.41 13.12
N TYR A 154 13.06 -20.50 12.74
CA TYR A 154 12.36 -20.57 11.45
C TYR A 154 11.28 -19.50 11.34
N PRO A 155 10.95 -19.06 10.10
CA PRO A 155 9.82 -18.20 9.87
C PRO A 155 8.54 -18.79 10.45
N ASN A 156 7.90 -18.06 11.35
CA ASN A 156 6.59 -18.38 11.88
C ASN A 156 5.62 -17.24 11.67
N TYR A 157 4.35 -17.58 11.52
CA TYR A 157 3.27 -16.63 11.23
C TYR A 157 2.50 -16.33 12.49
N TYR A 158 2.08 -15.05 12.60
CA TYR A 158 1.35 -14.54 13.76
C TYR A 158 0.28 -13.54 13.28
N PHE A 159 -0.79 -13.40 14.06
CA PHE A 159 -1.59 -12.21 14.06
C PHE A 159 -1.00 -11.20 15.05
N ARG A 160 -0.66 -10.02 14.55
CA ARG A 160 -0.27 -8.88 15.37
C ARG A 160 -1.45 -7.93 15.50
N ASN A 161 -1.80 -7.56 16.73
CA ASN A 161 -2.81 -6.52 16.94
C ASN A 161 -2.13 -5.19 17.27
N ILE A 162 -2.07 -4.27 16.28
CA ILE A 162 -1.39 -2.98 16.40
C ILE A 162 -2.16 -1.98 17.28
N LYS A 163 -3.46 -2.22 17.55
CA LYS A 163 -4.29 -1.40 18.46
C LYS A 163 -4.30 -1.91 19.90
N SER A 164 -3.83 -3.13 20.14
CA SER A 164 -3.81 -3.76 21.46
C SER A 164 -2.38 -4.08 21.92
N LYS A 165 -1.59 -3.03 22.21
CA LYS A 165 -0.22 -3.12 22.71
C LYS A 165 0.68 -4.04 21.86
N ASN A 166 0.44 -4.10 20.57
CA ASN A 166 1.17 -4.95 19.62
C ASN A 166 1.16 -6.44 19.98
N LYS A 167 0.08 -6.93 20.58
CA LYS A 167 -0.08 -8.33 20.98
C LYS A 167 0.14 -9.25 19.77
N LEU A 168 0.92 -10.32 19.98
CA LEU A 168 1.15 -11.40 19.02
C LEU A 168 0.36 -12.63 19.41
N THR A 169 -0.35 -13.21 18.43
CA THR A 169 -1.05 -14.49 18.56
C THR A 169 -0.46 -15.46 17.52
N PRO A 170 0.17 -16.57 17.92
CA PRO A 170 0.82 -17.47 16.98
C PRO A 170 -0.20 -18.22 16.13
N ILE A 171 0.12 -18.39 14.84
CA ILE A 171 -0.62 -19.23 13.89
C ILE A 171 0.16 -20.50 13.63
N THR A 172 1.49 -20.41 13.51
CA THR A 172 2.36 -21.58 13.31
C THR A 172 3.42 -21.68 14.39
N THR A 173 3.99 -22.88 14.56
CA THR A 173 5.04 -23.19 15.55
C THR A 173 6.08 -24.10 14.94
N PHE A 174 6.62 -23.71 13.78
CA PHE A 174 7.71 -24.46 13.13
C PHE A 174 8.97 -24.39 13.99
N LYS A 175 9.64 -25.53 14.11
CA LYS A 175 10.88 -25.69 14.90
C LYS A 175 12.03 -26.07 13.97
N ASN A 176 13.26 -25.64 14.35
CA ASN A 176 14.51 -26.14 13.76
C ASN A 176 14.69 -27.60 14.09
#